data_f126e4bc29329011177a245a44939df9
#
_entry.id   f126e4bc29329011177a245a44939df9
#
_cell.length_a   1.000
_cell.length_b   1.000
_cell.length_c   1.000
_cell.angle_alpha   90.00
_cell.angle_beta   90.00
_cell.angle_gamma   90.00
#
_symmetry.space_group_name_H-M   'P 1'
#
loop_
_entity.id
_entity.type
_entity.pdbx_description
1 polymer ?
#
loop_
_entity_poly.entity_id
_entity_poly.type
_entity_poly.pdbx_seq_one_letter_code
_entity_poly.pdbx_strand_id
1 'polypeptide(L)'
;MRIVRRTTAAAVLAATCLAAAACSPGTAVPAGEKAADDKSGTLQVWLYNEAGNAAKEAVVAKAVTEFQSAHQGVTVNVSYIDTDASARAAKMKGAFNDPNSAPDLVEFGNTDLPGYVAAGGLAEIGADLDTWAAKGDLDPAIAKTAVLDGKTYGLPWWVGVRALYYRTDLFTEAGLAAPTSYDELVAATRKIHAAHSDTFGIAIGGKYTFGALPFVWDAGGDIATKDGDKFKAAIGSAASQAGVKRYTDLFDEAGCPAQQCADLTGGKTVDLFAAGKAAMAILPNSSRSKVDAGAAKDKYAVVPLPGAKAGSIAPAFAGGNNLGVMKAAKHRTLAVQFAQLLAGPGYQEQMYDAMGNLPTLKSVNAKVATKDAFLKPFTDTIAAGTRFVPLDQAWAQIDAQAVIPTMLQQVVTGKADVAKASGDAATQITSAFAAR
;
A
#
# COMPACT_ATOMS: atom_id res chain seq x y z
N MET A 1 -52.26 -54.95 14.00
CA MET A 1 -53.71 -55.11 14.17
C MET A 1 -54.40 -53.94 13.47
N ARG A 2 -55.19 -54.29 12.44
CA ARG A 2 -56.31 -53.57 11.80
C ARG A 2 -56.03 -52.14 11.28
N ILE A 3 -55.87 -51.86 9.97
CA ILE A 3 -56.84 -51.93 8.82
C ILE A 3 -58.05 -51.03 9.08
N VAL A 4 -58.25 -50.05 8.16
CA VAL A 4 -59.43 -49.80 7.30
C VAL A 4 -59.23 -48.39 6.68
N ARG A 5 -58.93 -48.16 5.39
CA ARG A 5 -59.76 -48.15 4.17
C ARG A 5 -60.98 -47.22 4.24
N ARG A 6 -61.06 -46.18 3.38
CA ARG A 6 -61.75 -46.12 2.07
C ARG A 6 -61.96 -44.66 1.65
N THR A 7 -61.50 -44.23 0.46
CA THR A 7 -62.18 -44.08 -0.84
C THR A 7 -63.29 -43.08 -0.88
N THR A 8 -63.28 -42.14 -1.78
CA THR A 8 -63.83 -42.04 -3.13
C THR A 8 -63.70 -40.58 -3.61
N ALA A 9 -63.29 -40.30 -4.75
CA ALA A 9 -63.63 -40.39 -6.15
C ALA A 9 -64.11 -39.05 -6.73
N ALA A 10 -63.37 -38.66 -7.78
CA ALA A 10 -63.73 -38.21 -9.11
C ALA A 10 -64.55 -36.92 -9.33
N ALA A 11 -64.02 -36.02 -10.12
CA ALA A 11 -64.64 -35.67 -11.41
C ALA A 11 -63.69 -34.83 -12.28
N VAL A 12 -63.60 -35.27 -13.50
CA VAL A 12 -62.92 -34.78 -14.69
C VAL A 12 -63.60 -33.53 -15.21
N LEU A 13 -62.81 -32.52 -15.67
CA LEU A 13 -63.16 -31.77 -16.89
C LEU A 13 -61.89 -31.30 -17.57
N ALA A 14 -61.64 -31.80 -18.77
CA ALA A 14 -60.62 -31.38 -19.69
C ALA A 14 -61.03 -30.06 -20.37
N ALA A 15 -60.09 -29.15 -20.50
CA ALA A 15 -60.16 -28.08 -21.48
C ALA A 15 -58.74 -27.88 -22.05
N THR A 16 -58.57 -28.41 -23.25
CA THR A 16 -57.45 -28.16 -24.16
C THR A 16 -57.46 -26.74 -24.64
N CYS A 17 -56.36 -25.98 -24.37
CA CYS A 17 -56.01 -24.84 -25.18
C CYS A 17 -54.55 -24.95 -25.61
N LEU A 18 -54.36 -25.22 -26.90
CA LEU A 18 -53.11 -24.97 -27.61
C LEU A 18 -52.79 -23.47 -27.52
N ALA A 19 -51.62 -23.10 -27.02
CA ALA A 19 -51.05 -21.78 -27.25
C ALA A 19 -49.62 -21.96 -27.77
N ALA A 20 -49.40 -21.39 -28.92
CA ALA A 20 -48.19 -21.43 -29.74
C ALA A 20 -46.96 -20.93 -28.97
N ALA A 21 -45.84 -21.62 -29.13
CA ALA A 21 -44.51 -21.14 -28.76
C ALA A 21 -44.14 -19.96 -29.66
N ALA A 22 -44.24 -18.75 -29.12
CA ALA A 22 -43.61 -17.58 -29.70
C ALA A 22 -42.21 -17.46 -29.09
N CYS A 23 -41.18 -17.66 -29.90
CA CYS A 23 -39.82 -17.25 -29.60
C CYS A 23 -39.79 -15.75 -29.41
N SER A 24 -39.71 -15.28 -28.15
CA SER A 24 -39.35 -13.92 -27.88
C SER A 24 -37.84 -13.76 -28.01
N PRO A 25 -37.36 -12.77 -28.78
CA PRO A 25 -35.94 -12.42 -28.76
C PRO A 25 -35.59 -11.96 -27.36
N GLY A 26 -34.44 -12.43 -26.87
CA GLY A 26 -33.92 -12.05 -25.54
C GLY A 26 -34.00 -10.53 -25.34
N THR A 27 -34.73 -10.13 -24.35
CA THR A 27 -34.67 -8.77 -23.82
C THR A 27 -33.23 -8.51 -23.40
N ALA A 28 -32.52 -7.69 -24.17
CA ALA A 28 -31.27 -7.10 -23.74
C ALA A 28 -31.52 -6.43 -22.40
N VAL A 29 -30.79 -6.85 -21.38
CA VAL A 29 -30.75 -6.15 -20.11
C VAL A 29 -30.38 -4.70 -20.42
N PRO A 30 -31.13 -3.70 -20.01
CA PRO A 30 -30.78 -2.32 -20.27
C PRO A 30 -29.40 -2.04 -19.67
N ALA A 31 -28.51 -1.47 -20.47
CA ALA A 31 -27.23 -0.95 -20.00
C ALA A 31 -27.52 -0.05 -18.79
N GLY A 32 -26.85 -0.37 -17.66
CA GLY A 32 -27.13 0.06 -16.31
C GLY A 32 -27.71 1.47 -16.18
N GLU A 33 -28.83 1.57 -15.47
CA GLU A 33 -29.23 2.81 -14.84
C GLU A 33 -28.05 3.41 -14.11
N LYS A 34 -27.71 4.66 -14.47
CA LYS A 34 -26.74 5.45 -13.70
C LYS A 34 -27.24 5.43 -12.27
N ALA A 35 -26.44 4.92 -11.32
CA ALA A 35 -26.80 4.98 -9.91
C ALA A 35 -27.22 6.42 -9.57
N ALA A 36 -28.32 6.56 -8.82
CA ALA A 36 -28.80 7.86 -8.39
C ALA A 36 -27.65 8.57 -7.65
N ASP A 37 -27.37 9.81 -8.04
CA ASP A 37 -26.33 10.61 -7.39
C ASP A 37 -27.02 11.64 -6.46
N ASP A 38 -27.38 11.16 -5.28
CA ASP A 38 -28.08 11.95 -4.27
C ASP A 38 -27.17 13.05 -3.72
N LYS A 39 -27.67 14.29 -3.72
CA LYS A 39 -26.95 15.49 -3.26
C LYS A 39 -27.20 15.81 -1.78
N SER A 40 -27.96 14.97 -1.08
CA SER A 40 -28.28 15.09 0.35
C SER A 40 -28.37 13.70 0.97
N GLY A 41 -28.41 13.62 2.29
CA GLY A 41 -28.47 12.36 3.02
C GLY A 41 -27.17 12.00 3.72
N THR A 42 -26.93 10.72 3.97
CA THR A 42 -25.76 10.28 4.74
C THR A 42 -24.68 9.70 3.82
N LEU A 43 -23.59 10.44 3.67
CA LEU A 43 -22.36 9.98 3.01
C LEU A 43 -21.65 8.98 3.91
N GLN A 44 -21.51 7.75 3.46
CA GLN A 44 -20.81 6.68 4.18
C GLN A 44 -19.35 6.65 3.77
N VAL A 45 -18.43 6.76 4.73
CA VAL A 45 -16.99 6.82 4.50
C VAL A 45 -16.27 5.75 5.31
N TRP A 46 -15.42 4.95 4.67
CA TRP A 46 -14.54 4.00 5.36
C TRP A 46 -13.09 4.43 5.24
N LEU A 47 -12.44 4.66 6.38
CA LEU A 47 -11.02 4.98 6.48
C LEU A 47 -10.30 3.89 7.27
N TYR A 48 -8.97 3.84 7.16
CA TYR A 48 -8.17 2.86 7.89
C TYR A 48 -7.97 3.27 9.36
N ASN A 49 -8.08 2.28 10.25
CA ASN A 49 -7.73 2.41 11.65
C ASN A 49 -6.23 2.14 11.83
N GLU A 50 -5.42 3.19 11.78
CA GLU A 50 -3.97 3.10 11.86
C GLU A 50 -3.46 3.28 13.30
N ALA A 51 -2.19 2.93 13.52
CA ALA A 51 -1.55 3.23 14.80
C ALA A 51 -1.58 4.75 15.07
N GLY A 52 -2.05 5.14 16.24
CA GLY A 52 -2.23 6.57 16.58
C GLY A 52 -3.49 7.19 15.97
N ASN A 53 -4.48 6.41 15.62
CA ASN A 53 -5.68 6.80 14.86
C ASN A 53 -6.43 8.01 15.45
N ALA A 54 -6.39 8.22 16.76
CA ALA A 54 -7.06 9.36 17.41
C ALA A 54 -6.64 10.71 16.82
N ALA A 55 -5.37 10.87 16.40
CA ALA A 55 -4.91 12.09 15.75
C ALA A 55 -5.49 12.26 14.34
N LYS A 56 -5.58 11.16 13.56
CA LYS A 56 -6.25 11.12 12.26
C LYS A 56 -7.75 11.44 12.40
N GLU A 57 -8.41 10.82 13.39
CA GLU A 57 -9.83 11.05 13.68
C GLU A 57 -10.12 12.52 13.97
N ALA A 58 -9.26 13.19 14.73
CA ALA A 58 -9.41 14.62 15.04
C ALA A 58 -9.31 15.50 13.78
N VAL A 59 -8.43 15.18 12.84
CA VAL A 59 -8.30 15.89 11.56
C VAL A 59 -9.53 15.63 10.68
N VAL A 60 -9.95 14.36 10.57
CA VAL A 60 -11.12 13.98 9.77
C VAL A 60 -12.40 14.58 10.34
N ALA A 61 -12.57 14.67 11.66
CA ALA A 61 -13.74 15.29 12.29
C ALA A 61 -13.88 16.77 11.93
N LYS A 62 -12.76 17.50 11.81
CA LYS A 62 -12.78 18.90 11.32
C LYS A 62 -13.27 18.97 9.86
N ALA A 63 -12.76 18.07 9.00
CA ALA A 63 -13.20 17.99 7.61
C ALA A 63 -14.71 17.66 7.50
N VAL A 64 -15.20 16.74 8.32
CA VAL A 64 -16.63 16.41 8.40
C VAL A 64 -17.46 17.65 8.78
N THR A 65 -17.04 18.38 9.81
CA THR A 65 -17.74 19.60 10.24
C THR A 65 -17.78 20.66 9.15
N GLU A 66 -16.63 20.92 8.50
CA GLU A 66 -16.53 21.86 7.39
C GLU A 66 -17.40 21.45 6.21
N PHE A 67 -17.35 20.16 5.82
CA PHE A 67 -18.12 19.64 4.70
C PHE A 67 -19.63 19.73 4.93
N GLN A 68 -20.10 19.32 6.11
CA GLN A 68 -21.52 19.40 6.48
C GLN A 68 -22.02 20.84 6.53
N SER A 69 -21.18 21.77 6.96
CA SER A 69 -21.52 23.21 6.98
C SER A 69 -21.70 23.79 5.58
N ALA A 70 -20.91 23.28 4.60
CA ALA A 70 -20.99 23.69 3.20
C ALA A 70 -22.11 22.98 2.41
N HIS A 71 -22.64 21.84 2.91
CA HIS A 71 -23.61 21.00 2.22
C HIS A 71 -24.83 20.74 3.11
N GLN A 72 -25.84 21.61 3.00
CA GLN A 72 -27.08 21.49 3.78
C GLN A 72 -27.80 20.16 3.49
N GLY A 73 -28.26 19.49 4.54
CA GLY A 73 -28.94 18.20 4.44
C GLY A 73 -28.02 17.00 4.22
N VAL A 74 -26.68 17.19 4.32
CA VAL A 74 -25.69 16.14 4.28
C VAL A 74 -25.17 15.82 5.68
N THR A 75 -25.12 14.53 6.01
CA THR A 75 -24.41 13.98 7.18
C THR A 75 -23.28 13.11 6.67
N VAL A 76 -22.09 13.22 7.26
CA VAL A 76 -20.95 12.33 6.93
C VAL A 76 -20.75 11.35 8.08
N ASN A 77 -20.87 10.07 7.79
CA ASN A 77 -20.63 8.97 8.74
C ASN A 77 -19.32 8.26 8.40
N VAL A 78 -18.32 8.43 9.27
CA VAL A 78 -16.99 7.83 9.08
C VAL A 78 -16.85 6.57 9.95
N SER A 79 -16.50 5.46 9.33
CA SER A 79 -16.14 4.21 10.00
C SER A 79 -14.67 3.91 9.77
N TYR A 80 -13.96 3.57 10.83
CA TYR A 80 -12.55 3.16 10.74
C TYR A 80 -12.45 1.64 10.68
N ILE A 81 -11.87 1.13 9.59
CA ILE A 81 -11.76 -0.30 9.31
C ILE A 81 -10.36 -0.82 9.60
N ASP A 82 -10.27 -2.11 9.93
CA ASP A 82 -9.00 -2.76 10.25
C ASP A 82 -8.00 -2.68 9.09
N THR A 83 -6.73 -2.48 9.41
CA THR A 83 -5.60 -2.48 8.46
C THR A 83 -5.01 -3.88 8.25
N ASP A 84 -5.40 -4.90 9.02
CA ASP A 84 -5.03 -6.28 8.72
C ASP A 84 -5.48 -6.66 7.30
N ALA A 85 -4.55 -7.19 6.51
CA ALA A 85 -4.79 -7.44 5.09
C ALA A 85 -5.95 -8.41 4.85
N SER A 86 -6.11 -9.45 5.69
CA SER A 86 -7.15 -10.47 5.54
C SER A 86 -8.52 -9.91 5.93
N ALA A 87 -8.60 -9.21 7.07
CA ALA A 87 -9.82 -8.58 7.56
C ALA A 87 -10.32 -7.51 6.59
N ARG A 88 -9.40 -6.67 6.07
CA ARG A 88 -9.67 -5.65 5.07
C ARG A 88 -10.18 -6.25 3.77
N ALA A 89 -9.48 -7.25 3.23
CA ALA A 89 -9.89 -7.93 2.00
C ALA A 89 -11.29 -8.56 2.13
N ALA A 90 -11.60 -9.21 3.26
CA ALA A 90 -12.91 -9.78 3.52
C ALA A 90 -14.01 -8.70 3.57
N LYS A 91 -13.75 -7.58 4.27
CA LYS A 91 -14.69 -6.45 4.36
C LYS A 91 -14.95 -5.80 3.01
N MET A 92 -13.90 -5.56 2.21
CA MET A 92 -14.02 -4.97 0.87
C MET A 92 -14.75 -5.91 -0.09
N LYS A 93 -14.46 -7.22 -0.04
CA LYS A 93 -15.19 -8.22 -0.83
C LYS A 93 -16.69 -8.21 -0.49
N GLY A 94 -17.04 -8.08 0.80
CA GLY A 94 -18.43 -7.91 1.22
C GLY A 94 -19.09 -6.69 0.59
N ALA A 95 -18.42 -5.53 0.64
CA ALA A 95 -18.89 -4.27 0.06
C ALA A 95 -19.05 -4.33 -1.48
N PHE A 96 -18.17 -5.05 -2.17
CA PHE A 96 -18.27 -5.21 -3.63
C PHE A 96 -19.45 -6.11 -4.04
N ASN A 97 -19.80 -7.10 -3.19
CA ASN A 97 -20.88 -8.03 -3.46
C ASN A 97 -22.27 -7.53 -3.01
N ASP A 98 -22.31 -6.62 -2.03
CA ASP A 98 -23.56 -6.03 -1.54
C ASP A 98 -23.50 -4.50 -1.57
N PRO A 99 -24.02 -3.88 -2.63
CA PRO A 99 -24.06 -2.43 -2.78
C PRO A 99 -24.74 -1.68 -1.63
N ASN A 100 -25.66 -2.34 -0.89
CA ASN A 100 -26.36 -1.69 0.19
C ASN A 100 -25.54 -1.55 1.48
N SER A 101 -24.53 -2.40 1.64
CA SER A 101 -23.57 -2.34 2.75
C SER A 101 -22.28 -1.59 2.39
N ALA A 102 -22.11 -1.20 1.12
CA ALA A 102 -20.94 -0.49 0.64
C ALA A 102 -20.91 0.97 1.13
N PRO A 103 -19.73 1.55 1.42
CA PRO A 103 -19.60 2.98 1.62
C PRO A 103 -19.72 3.73 0.29
N ASP A 104 -19.81 5.06 0.33
CA ASP A 104 -19.68 5.92 -0.84
C ASP A 104 -18.20 6.19 -1.16
N LEU A 105 -17.39 6.40 -0.11
CA LEU A 105 -15.96 6.69 -0.19
C LEU A 105 -15.18 5.69 0.66
N VAL A 106 -14.04 5.22 0.13
CA VAL A 106 -13.16 4.29 0.84
C VAL A 106 -11.70 4.73 0.73
N GLU A 107 -10.96 4.62 1.83
CA GLU A 107 -9.51 4.62 1.81
C GLU A 107 -9.00 3.23 1.42
N PHE A 108 -8.02 3.17 0.50
CA PHE A 108 -7.40 1.92 0.07
C PHE A 108 -5.91 2.10 -0.21
N GLY A 109 -5.12 1.06 0.06
CA GLY A 109 -3.71 1.02 -0.29
C GLY A 109 -3.49 1.05 -1.80
N ASN A 110 -2.48 1.76 -2.26
CA ASN A 110 -2.21 1.86 -3.70
C ASN A 110 -1.95 0.49 -4.38
N THR A 111 -1.50 -0.50 -3.62
CA THR A 111 -1.31 -1.88 -4.09
C THR A 111 -2.63 -2.66 -4.25
N ASP A 112 -3.72 -2.21 -3.63
CA ASP A 112 -5.04 -2.85 -3.71
C ASP A 112 -5.80 -2.45 -4.99
N LEU A 113 -5.38 -1.34 -5.65
CA LEU A 113 -6.06 -0.76 -6.81
C LEU A 113 -6.44 -1.79 -7.89
N PRO A 114 -5.51 -2.62 -8.40
CA PRO A 114 -5.86 -3.53 -9.48
C PRO A 114 -6.91 -4.55 -9.08
N GLY A 115 -6.83 -5.08 -7.86
CA GLY A 115 -7.79 -6.04 -7.32
C GLY A 115 -9.19 -5.43 -7.16
N TYR A 116 -9.27 -4.19 -6.67
CA TYR A 116 -10.55 -3.49 -6.47
C TYR A 116 -11.21 -3.10 -7.79
N VAL A 117 -10.41 -2.71 -8.79
CA VAL A 117 -10.92 -2.41 -10.15
C VAL A 117 -11.39 -3.69 -10.83
N ALA A 118 -10.62 -4.79 -10.75
CA ALA A 118 -11.00 -6.09 -11.31
C ALA A 118 -12.30 -6.63 -10.68
N ALA A 119 -12.50 -6.42 -9.38
CA ALA A 119 -13.75 -6.74 -8.69
C ALA A 119 -14.92 -5.82 -9.06
N GLY A 120 -14.69 -4.78 -9.89
CA GLY A 120 -15.71 -3.81 -10.26
C GLY A 120 -16.16 -2.91 -9.10
N GLY A 121 -15.35 -2.78 -8.04
CA GLY A 121 -15.71 -2.09 -6.81
C GLY A 121 -15.55 -0.57 -6.86
N LEU A 122 -14.62 -0.05 -7.69
CA LEU A 122 -14.32 1.37 -7.77
C LEU A 122 -14.93 2.05 -9.00
N ALA A 123 -15.33 3.29 -8.83
CA ALA A 123 -15.74 4.17 -9.93
C ALA A 123 -14.52 4.85 -10.57
N GLU A 124 -14.54 5.01 -11.87
CA GLU A 124 -13.60 5.87 -12.57
C GLU A 124 -13.98 7.33 -12.28
N ILE A 125 -13.04 8.14 -11.76
CA ILE A 125 -13.26 9.50 -11.29
C ILE A 125 -12.38 10.56 -11.97
N GLY A 126 -11.68 10.20 -13.04
CA GLY A 126 -10.73 11.12 -13.70
C GLY A 126 -11.37 12.43 -14.15
N ALA A 127 -12.55 12.36 -14.78
CA ALA A 127 -13.29 13.55 -15.19
C ALA A 127 -13.81 14.39 -14.02
N ASP A 128 -14.16 13.75 -12.89
CA ASP A 128 -14.62 14.44 -11.69
C ASP A 128 -13.49 15.26 -11.04
N LEU A 129 -12.24 14.86 -11.28
CA LEU A 129 -11.05 15.56 -10.77
C LEU A 129 -10.56 16.69 -11.69
N ASP A 130 -11.11 16.84 -12.90
CA ASP A 130 -10.66 17.89 -13.84
C ASP A 130 -10.91 19.30 -13.31
N THR A 131 -11.94 19.48 -12.49
CA THR A 131 -12.30 20.74 -11.86
C THR A 131 -11.64 20.97 -10.50
N TRP A 132 -10.90 19.99 -9.97
CA TRP A 132 -10.23 20.13 -8.68
C TRP A 132 -9.03 21.04 -8.79
N ALA A 133 -9.03 22.17 -8.08
CA ALA A 133 -7.99 23.20 -8.17
C ALA A 133 -6.57 22.68 -7.87
N ALA A 134 -6.44 21.68 -6.99
CA ALA A 134 -5.14 21.13 -6.63
C ALA A 134 -4.65 19.99 -7.56
N LYS A 135 -5.43 19.59 -8.59
CA LYS A 135 -5.05 18.48 -9.49
C LYS A 135 -3.65 18.67 -10.10
N GLY A 136 -3.32 19.86 -10.56
CA GLY A 136 -2.01 20.17 -11.16
C GLY A 136 -0.83 20.19 -10.19
N ASP A 137 -1.12 20.19 -8.90
CA ASP A 137 -0.11 20.16 -7.83
C ASP A 137 0.21 18.75 -7.34
N LEU A 138 -0.56 17.73 -7.73
CA LEU A 138 -0.21 16.34 -7.43
C LEU A 138 1.19 16.01 -7.97
N ASP A 139 1.97 15.29 -7.16
CA ASP A 139 3.22 14.70 -7.65
C ASP A 139 2.90 13.69 -8.76
N PRO A 140 3.52 13.81 -9.96
CA PRO A 140 3.19 12.95 -11.09
C PRO A 140 3.49 11.46 -10.86
N ALA A 141 4.49 11.13 -10.04
CA ALA A 141 4.80 9.74 -9.70
C ALA A 141 3.73 9.17 -8.76
N ILE A 142 3.30 9.97 -7.78
CA ILE A 142 2.27 9.56 -6.82
C ILE A 142 0.90 9.51 -7.50
N ALA A 143 0.57 10.43 -8.41
CA ALA A 143 -0.69 10.41 -9.15
C ALA A 143 -0.91 9.08 -9.88
N LYS A 144 0.16 8.45 -10.40
CA LYS A 144 0.11 7.15 -11.08
C LYS A 144 -0.36 6.01 -10.18
N THR A 145 -0.27 6.13 -8.85
CA THR A 145 -0.73 5.10 -7.89
C THR A 145 -2.24 4.90 -7.89
N ALA A 146 -2.98 5.86 -8.42
CA ALA A 146 -4.44 5.83 -8.53
C ALA A 146 -4.92 5.56 -9.97
N VAL A 147 -4.01 5.25 -10.90
CA VAL A 147 -4.31 5.05 -12.33
C VAL A 147 -4.07 3.60 -12.72
N LEU A 148 -5.06 2.99 -13.35
CA LEU A 148 -4.97 1.67 -13.96
C LEU A 148 -5.52 1.75 -15.40
N ASP A 149 -4.75 1.24 -16.37
CA ASP A 149 -5.10 1.23 -17.79
C ASP A 149 -5.58 2.61 -18.31
N GLY A 150 -4.88 3.67 -17.91
CA GLY A 150 -5.15 5.05 -18.31
C GLY A 150 -6.36 5.70 -17.64
N LYS A 151 -7.05 5.01 -16.73
CA LYS A 151 -8.21 5.50 -15.99
C LYS A 151 -7.88 5.77 -14.52
N THR A 152 -8.44 6.84 -13.97
CA THR A 152 -8.21 7.25 -12.59
C THR A 152 -9.33 6.72 -11.69
N TYR A 153 -8.98 5.92 -10.67
CA TYR A 153 -9.92 5.28 -9.75
C TYR A 153 -9.79 5.74 -8.30
N GLY A 154 -8.91 6.68 -8.04
CA GLY A 154 -8.71 7.21 -6.70
C GLY A 154 -8.04 8.58 -6.73
N LEU A 155 -8.05 9.24 -5.59
CA LEU A 155 -7.32 10.47 -5.34
C LEU A 155 -6.23 10.17 -4.31
N PRO A 156 -4.93 10.30 -4.65
CA PRO A 156 -3.86 10.09 -3.70
C PRO A 156 -4.01 10.99 -2.46
N TRP A 157 -4.05 10.38 -1.29
CA TRP A 157 -4.28 11.08 -0.03
C TRP A 157 -2.99 11.32 0.74
N TRP A 158 -2.19 10.28 0.88
CA TRP A 158 -0.87 10.36 1.49
C TRP A 158 0.07 9.32 0.91
N VAL A 159 1.36 9.56 1.03
CA VAL A 159 2.41 8.66 0.58
C VAL A 159 3.33 8.29 1.74
N GLY A 160 3.82 7.05 1.73
CA GLY A 160 4.84 6.56 2.65
C GLY A 160 6.07 6.11 1.88
N VAL A 161 7.22 6.65 2.24
CA VAL A 161 8.50 6.30 1.62
C VAL A 161 9.47 5.84 2.70
N ARG A 162 10.36 4.92 2.36
CA ARG A 162 11.39 4.42 3.27
C ARG A 162 12.71 5.14 3.02
N ALA A 163 13.44 5.35 4.13
CA ALA A 163 14.78 5.91 4.14
C ALA A 163 15.65 5.17 5.17
N LEU A 164 16.92 5.48 5.23
CA LEU A 164 17.83 4.91 6.19
C LEU A 164 17.84 5.74 7.48
N TYR A 165 17.35 5.17 8.57
CA TYR A 165 17.53 5.68 9.92
C TYR A 165 18.85 5.18 10.45
N TYR A 166 19.62 6.04 11.13
CA TYR A 166 20.90 5.65 11.75
C TYR A 166 21.10 6.32 13.11
N ARG A 167 21.77 5.64 14.03
CA ARG A 167 22.08 6.09 15.37
C ARG A 167 23.26 7.07 15.34
N THR A 168 22.98 8.35 15.55
CA THR A 168 23.98 9.42 15.51
C THR A 168 25.03 9.30 16.61
N ASP A 169 24.64 8.82 17.79
CA ASP A 169 25.55 8.55 18.90
C ASP A 169 26.57 7.45 18.54
N LEU A 170 26.14 6.31 18.02
CA LEU A 170 27.04 5.22 17.63
C LEU A 170 27.95 5.60 16.45
N PHE A 171 27.41 6.36 15.49
CA PHE A 171 28.21 6.85 14.36
C PHE A 171 29.26 7.85 14.79
N THR A 172 28.92 8.77 15.72
CA THR A 172 29.89 9.71 16.29
C THR A 172 30.99 9.01 17.06
N GLU A 173 30.64 8.04 17.91
CA GLU A 173 31.61 7.23 18.67
C GLU A 173 32.54 6.46 17.73
N ALA A 174 32.00 5.90 16.65
CA ALA A 174 32.78 5.17 15.65
C ALA A 174 33.57 6.10 14.71
N GLY A 175 33.40 7.43 14.79
CA GLY A 175 34.02 8.37 13.85
C GLY A 175 33.54 8.16 12.41
N LEU A 176 32.24 7.89 12.22
CA LEU A 176 31.59 7.65 10.92
C LEU A 176 30.69 8.82 10.54
N ALA A 177 30.65 9.13 9.24
CA ALA A 177 29.59 9.93 8.64
C ALA A 177 28.43 9.02 8.22
N ALA A 178 27.25 9.60 7.94
CA ALA A 178 26.14 8.88 7.33
C ALA A 178 26.57 8.27 6.00
N PRO A 179 26.21 7.00 5.70
CA PRO A 179 26.66 6.33 4.47
C PRO A 179 26.02 6.93 3.24
N THR A 180 26.82 7.13 2.19
CA THR A 180 26.43 7.65 0.86
C THR A 180 26.48 6.60 -0.23
N SER A 181 26.94 5.38 0.09
CA SER A 181 26.97 4.22 -0.79
C SER A 181 26.65 2.93 -0.04
N TYR A 182 26.30 1.89 -0.78
CA TYR A 182 26.11 0.55 -0.21
C TYR A 182 27.37 0.04 0.51
N ASP A 183 28.54 0.27 -0.07
CA ASP A 183 29.81 -0.18 0.53
C ASP A 183 30.10 0.55 1.87
N GLU A 184 29.80 1.83 1.95
CA GLU A 184 29.89 2.59 3.21
C GLU A 184 28.87 2.10 4.25
N LEU A 185 27.64 1.74 3.81
CA LEU A 185 26.64 1.14 4.69
C LEU A 185 27.16 -0.17 5.29
N VAL A 186 27.71 -1.08 4.45
CA VAL A 186 28.31 -2.34 4.91
C VAL A 186 29.52 -2.11 5.81
N ALA A 187 30.37 -1.14 5.50
CA ALA A 187 31.52 -0.81 6.35
C ALA A 187 31.07 -0.28 7.73
N ALA A 188 30.01 0.54 7.75
CA ALA A 188 29.43 1.06 9.00
C ALA A 188 28.85 -0.08 9.86
N THR A 189 28.11 -1.05 9.28
CA THR A 189 27.59 -2.19 10.05
C THR A 189 28.71 -2.93 10.76
N ARG A 190 29.80 -3.23 10.07
CA ARG A 190 30.95 -3.98 10.61
C ARG A 190 31.68 -3.20 11.69
N LYS A 191 31.92 -1.90 11.45
CA LYS A 191 32.68 -1.06 12.40
C LYS A 191 31.91 -0.87 13.71
N ILE A 192 30.60 -0.63 13.63
CA ILE A 192 29.78 -0.45 14.82
C ILE A 192 29.61 -1.77 15.57
N HIS A 193 29.32 -2.86 14.89
CA HIS A 193 29.18 -4.17 15.53
C HIS A 193 30.48 -4.62 16.23
N ALA A 194 31.65 -4.31 15.67
CA ALA A 194 32.93 -4.63 16.30
C ALA A 194 33.13 -3.88 17.65
N ALA A 195 32.55 -2.69 17.81
CA ALA A 195 32.58 -1.94 19.04
C ALA A 195 31.40 -2.28 19.99
N HIS A 196 30.26 -2.69 19.44
CA HIS A 196 29.01 -2.96 20.15
C HIS A 196 28.41 -4.28 19.66
N SER A 197 28.99 -5.40 20.08
CA SER A 197 28.63 -6.76 19.60
C SER A 197 27.20 -7.21 19.98
N ASP A 198 26.53 -6.52 20.90
CA ASP A 198 25.12 -6.75 21.28
C ASP A 198 24.14 -5.92 20.45
N THR A 199 24.65 -5.10 19.52
CA THR A 199 23.87 -4.21 18.67
C THR A 199 23.97 -4.68 17.22
N PHE A 200 22.84 -4.89 16.57
CA PHE A 200 22.79 -5.17 15.13
C PHE A 200 23.32 -3.96 14.35
N GLY A 201 24.18 -4.20 13.37
CA GLY A 201 24.64 -3.13 12.49
C GLY A 201 23.51 -2.52 11.68
N ILE A 202 22.52 -3.33 11.27
CA ILE A 202 21.33 -2.87 10.59
C ILE A 202 20.12 -3.76 10.92
N ALA A 203 18.97 -3.20 11.27
CA ALA A 203 17.73 -3.95 11.41
C ALA A 203 17.09 -4.15 10.03
N ILE A 204 17.09 -5.38 9.56
CA ILE A 204 16.45 -5.85 8.33
C ILE A 204 15.67 -7.14 8.60
N GLY A 205 14.86 -7.61 7.67
CA GLY A 205 14.04 -8.80 7.88
C GLY A 205 13.88 -9.66 6.63
N GLY A 206 13.96 -10.98 6.80
CA GLY A 206 13.70 -11.93 5.72
C GLY A 206 12.24 -11.92 5.22
N LYS A 207 11.31 -11.37 6.02
CA LYS A 207 9.91 -11.14 5.63
C LYS A 207 9.63 -9.66 5.30
N TYR A 208 10.64 -8.89 4.94
CA TYR A 208 10.50 -7.46 4.69
C TYR A 208 10.68 -7.11 3.20
N THR A 209 9.67 -7.43 2.38
CA THR A 209 9.64 -7.16 0.93
C THR A 209 10.07 -5.74 0.59
N PHE A 210 9.41 -4.74 1.20
CA PHE A 210 9.64 -3.33 0.88
C PHE A 210 10.96 -2.75 1.42
N GLY A 211 11.68 -3.48 2.27
CA GLY A 211 13.06 -3.17 2.65
C GLY A 211 14.07 -3.74 1.66
N ALA A 212 13.74 -4.84 0.99
CA ALA A 212 14.61 -5.51 0.02
C ALA A 212 14.51 -4.91 -1.40
N LEU A 213 13.33 -4.51 -1.83
CA LEU A 213 13.08 -4.03 -3.20
C LEU A 213 13.96 -2.86 -3.63
N PRO A 214 14.31 -1.87 -2.77
CA PRO A 214 15.25 -0.81 -3.16
C PRO A 214 16.57 -1.33 -3.71
N PHE A 215 17.10 -2.42 -3.17
CA PHE A 215 18.35 -3.01 -3.64
C PHE A 215 18.19 -3.70 -5.00
N VAL A 216 17.00 -4.31 -5.24
CA VAL A 216 16.66 -4.91 -6.54
C VAL A 216 16.58 -3.83 -7.61
N TRP A 217 15.87 -2.75 -7.32
CA TRP A 217 15.70 -1.65 -8.27
C TRP A 217 17.00 -0.86 -8.53
N ASP A 218 17.82 -0.64 -7.50
CA ASP A 218 19.12 0.01 -7.63
C ASP A 218 20.10 -0.82 -8.50
N ALA A 219 19.95 -2.15 -8.48
CA ALA A 219 20.69 -3.03 -9.37
C ALA A 219 20.16 -3.06 -10.82
N GLY A 220 19.10 -2.31 -11.13
CA GLY A 220 18.44 -2.31 -12.42
C GLY A 220 17.46 -3.47 -12.64
N GLY A 221 17.18 -4.24 -11.59
CA GLY A 221 16.20 -5.32 -11.59
C GLY A 221 14.76 -4.83 -11.29
N ASP A 222 13.82 -5.79 -11.29
CA ASP A 222 12.43 -5.55 -10.91
C ASP A 222 11.76 -6.88 -10.51
N ILE A 223 10.57 -6.80 -9.90
CA ILE A 223 9.70 -7.96 -9.65
C ILE A 223 9.15 -8.48 -10.97
N ALA A 224 8.62 -7.58 -11.79
CA ALA A 224 8.09 -7.84 -13.11
C ALA A 224 8.25 -6.61 -14.01
N THR A 225 8.32 -6.84 -15.31
CA THR A 225 8.36 -5.78 -16.34
C THR A 225 7.11 -5.86 -17.20
N LYS A 226 6.65 -4.72 -17.69
CA LYS A 226 5.52 -4.64 -18.62
C LYS A 226 6.02 -4.89 -20.05
N ASP A 227 5.34 -5.77 -20.78
CA ASP A 227 5.56 -6.06 -22.19
C ASP A 227 4.21 -5.93 -22.92
N GLY A 228 3.98 -4.83 -23.60
CA GLY A 228 2.66 -4.42 -24.05
C GLY A 228 1.71 -4.26 -22.86
N ASP A 229 0.58 -4.96 -22.88
CA ASP A 229 -0.42 -4.94 -21.80
C ASP A 229 -0.21 -6.04 -20.76
N LYS A 230 0.86 -6.84 -20.87
CA LYS A 230 1.12 -7.99 -19.99
C LYS A 230 2.33 -7.74 -19.12
N PHE A 231 2.29 -8.26 -17.91
CA PHE A 231 3.45 -8.34 -17.04
C PHE A 231 4.20 -9.67 -17.26
N LYS A 232 5.52 -9.61 -17.21
CA LYS A 232 6.43 -10.75 -17.19
C LYS A 232 7.27 -10.71 -15.92
N ALA A 233 7.42 -11.84 -15.25
CA ALA A 233 8.30 -11.93 -14.09
C ALA A 233 9.73 -11.53 -14.45
N ALA A 234 10.34 -10.67 -13.65
CA ALA A 234 11.71 -10.17 -13.83
C ALA A 234 12.61 -10.44 -12.60
N ILE A 235 12.04 -10.93 -11.50
CA ILE A 235 12.79 -11.19 -10.26
C ILE A 235 13.89 -12.23 -10.44
N GLY A 236 13.77 -13.13 -11.41
CA GLY A 236 14.79 -14.12 -11.79
C GLY A 236 15.90 -13.59 -12.69
N SER A 237 15.87 -12.32 -13.12
CA SER A 237 16.92 -11.74 -13.98
C SER A 237 18.24 -11.55 -13.22
N ALA A 238 19.37 -11.53 -13.94
CA ALA A 238 20.69 -11.30 -13.34
C ALA A 238 20.76 -10.00 -12.52
N ALA A 239 20.11 -8.93 -12.99
CA ALA A 239 20.04 -7.65 -12.30
C ALA A 239 19.25 -7.78 -10.97
N SER A 240 18.08 -8.44 -11.01
CA SER A 240 17.28 -8.67 -9.81
C SER A 240 18.02 -9.56 -8.80
N GLN A 241 18.67 -10.62 -9.25
CA GLN A 241 19.49 -11.50 -8.42
C GLN A 241 20.64 -10.74 -7.74
N ALA A 242 21.29 -9.80 -8.45
CA ALA A 242 22.33 -8.96 -7.86
C ALA A 242 21.78 -8.08 -6.73
N GLY A 243 20.58 -7.52 -6.89
CA GLY A 243 19.93 -6.75 -5.85
C GLY A 243 19.47 -7.61 -4.66
N VAL A 244 18.89 -8.78 -4.91
CA VAL A 244 18.54 -9.76 -3.86
C VAL A 244 19.78 -10.13 -3.06
N LYS A 245 20.91 -10.40 -3.75
CA LYS A 245 22.18 -10.73 -3.10
C LYS A 245 22.65 -9.60 -2.18
N ARG A 246 22.65 -8.34 -2.64
CA ARG A 246 23.06 -7.20 -1.79
C ARG A 246 22.22 -7.10 -0.52
N TYR A 247 20.92 -7.32 -0.60
CA TYR A 247 20.06 -7.30 0.57
C TYR A 247 20.36 -8.48 1.50
N THR A 248 20.50 -9.68 0.95
CA THR A 248 20.72 -10.90 1.73
C THR A 248 22.15 -11.00 2.30
N ASP A 249 23.15 -10.35 1.71
CA ASP A 249 24.50 -10.24 2.26
C ASP A 249 24.56 -9.46 3.59
N LEU A 250 23.55 -8.67 3.91
CA LEU A 250 23.43 -7.96 5.19
C LEU A 250 22.96 -8.86 6.34
N PHE A 251 22.61 -10.12 6.08
CA PHE A 251 22.24 -11.10 7.11
C PHE A 251 23.48 -11.87 7.64
N ASP A 252 24.58 -11.17 7.74
CA ASP A 252 25.80 -11.66 8.38
C ASP A 252 25.81 -11.31 9.89
N GLU A 253 26.86 -11.76 10.57
CA GLU A 253 27.06 -11.57 12.01
C GLU A 253 27.03 -10.08 12.40
N ALA A 254 27.61 -9.20 11.58
CA ALA A 254 27.72 -7.77 11.86
C ALA A 254 26.44 -7.01 11.50
N GLY A 255 25.69 -7.45 10.49
CA GLY A 255 24.46 -6.84 10.05
C GLY A 255 23.28 -7.24 10.93
N CYS A 256 22.58 -8.30 10.52
CA CYS A 256 21.45 -8.87 11.22
C CYS A 256 21.48 -10.41 11.05
N PRO A 257 22.04 -11.17 12.01
CA PRO A 257 22.25 -12.61 11.85
C PRO A 257 20.98 -13.35 11.45
N ALA A 258 21.11 -14.25 10.48
CA ALA A 258 19.98 -14.98 9.89
C ALA A 258 19.09 -15.68 10.92
N GLN A 259 19.70 -16.27 11.98
CA GLN A 259 18.98 -16.96 13.04
C GLN A 259 18.01 -16.06 13.81
N GLN A 260 18.28 -14.75 13.85
CA GLN A 260 17.47 -13.76 14.58
C GLN A 260 16.59 -12.96 13.65
N CYS A 261 16.98 -12.81 12.39
CA CYS A 261 16.39 -11.82 11.48
C CYS A 261 15.60 -12.42 10.30
N ALA A 262 15.75 -13.71 10.00
CA ALA A 262 15.06 -14.34 8.87
C ALA A 262 13.52 -14.23 8.95
N ASP A 263 12.96 -14.17 10.14
CA ASP A 263 11.52 -14.09 10.36
C ASP A 263 11.00 -12.67 10.65
N LEU A 264 11.88 -11.66 10.66
CA LEU A 264 11.47 -10.30 10.93
C LEU A 264 10.70 -9.69 9.76
N THR A 265 9.63 -9.01 10.11
CA THR A 265 8.83 -8.16 9.21
C THR A 265 9.30 -6.71 9.30
N GLY A 266 8.81 -5.83 8.41
CA GLY A 266 9.08 -4.40 8.50
C GLY A 266 8.68 -3.77 9.85
N GLY A 267 7.55 -4.20 10.44
CA GLY A 267 7.16 -3.73 11.78
C GLY A 267 8.15 -4.13 12.86
N LYS A 268 8.72 -5.34 12.78
CA LYS A 268 9.72 -5.82 13.74
C LYS A 268 11.06 -5.10 13.60
N THR A 269 11.44 -4.68 12.39
CA THR A 269 12.65 -3.84 12.22
C THR A 269 12.48 -2.46 12.86
N VAL A 270 11.25 -1.88 12.82
CA VAL A 270 10.92 -0.66 13.57
C VAL A 270 11.08 -0.90 15.09
N ASP A 271 10.55 -2.01 15.60
CA ASP A 271 10.65 -2.37 17.02
C ASP A 271 12.11 -2.44 17.50
N LEU A 272 12.98 -3.10 16.73
CA LEU A 272 14.40 -3.24 17.04
C LEU A 272 15.12 -1.89 17.08
N PHE A 273 14.90 -1.05 16.06
CA PHE A 273 15.53 0.26 16.00
C PHE A 273 15.03 1.18 17.12
N ALA A 274 13.72 1.25 17.34
CA ALA A 274 13.13 2.05 18.43
C ALA A 274 13.64 1.61 19.81
N ALA A 275 13.85 0.31 20.01
CA ALA A 275 14.43 -0.24 21.24
C ALA A 275 15.95 0.01 21.38
N GLY A 276 16.59 0.67 20.41
CA GLY A 276 18.02 0.94 20.41
C GLY A 276 18.91 -0.29 20.16
N LYS A 277 18.34 -1.38 19.64
CA LYS A 277 19.02 -2.64 19.39
C LYS A 277 19.71 -2.74 18.02
N ALA A 278 19.58 -1.71 17.20
CA ALA A 278 20.23 -1.64 15.89
C ALA A 278 20.83 -0.25 15.63
N ALA A 279 21.98 -0.21 14.96
CA ALA A 279 22.65 1.01 14.58
C ALA A 279 21.98 1.70 13.39
N MET A 280 21.43 0.92 12.48
CA MET A 280 20.71 1.39 11.30
C MET A 280 19.42 0.62 11.09
N ALA A 281 18.47 1.19 10.33
CA ALA A 281 17.28 0.47 9.87
C ALA A 281 16.68 1.16 8.63
N ILE A 282 16.06 0.39 7.74
CA ILE A 282 15.30 0.91 6.58
C ILE A 282 13.84 1.02 7.00
N LEU A 283 13.38 2.24 7.32
CA LEU A 283 12.07 2.46 7.91
C LEU A 283 11.26 3.51 7.14
N PRO A 284 9.91 3.39 7.14
CA PRO A 284 9.05 4.43 6.60
C PRO A 284 9.03 5.69 7.48
N ASN A 285 8.69 6.82 6.87
CA ASN A 285 8.53 8.10 7.56
C ASN A 285 7.56 8.03 8.76
N SER A 286 6.50 7.24 8.65
CA SER A 286 5.52 7.01 9.73
C SER A 286 6.08 6.30 10.96
N SER A 287 7.30 5.76 10.91
CA SER A 287 7.94 5.12 12.07
C SER A 287 8.43 6.12 13.13
N ARG A 288 8.50 7.42 12.79
CA ARG A 288 9.02 8.47 13.66
C ARG A 288 8.44 8.43 15.08
N SER A 289 7.12 8.43 15.18
CA SER A 289 6.44 8.46 16.48
C SER A 289 6.83 7.28 17.38
N LYS A 290 7.03 6.09 16.79
CA LYS A 290 7.45 4.92 17.56
C LYS A 290 8.93 4.98 17.94
N VAL A 291 9.78 5.48 17.07
CA VAL A 291 11.21 5.69 17.37
C VAL A 291 11.37 6.72 18.48
N ASP A 292 10.62 7.83 18.41
CA ASP A 292 10.62 8.89 19.41
C ASP A 292 10.03 8.47 20.77
N ALA A 293 9.26 7.39 20.80
CA ALA A 293 8.78 6.79 22.03
C ALA A 293 9.74 5.72 22.61
N GLY A 294 10.81 5.37 21.90
CA GLY A 294 11.75 4.31 22.26
C GLY A 294 13.11 4.80 22.77
N ALA A 295 14.03 3.86 22.97
CA ALA A 295 15.39 4.13 23.47
C ALA A 295 16.29 4.86 22.44
N ALA A 296 15.90 4.85 21.15
CA ALA A 296 16.59 5.57 20.09
C ALA A 296 16.20 7.06 20.02
N LYS A 297 15.25 7.52 20.84
CA LYS A 297 14.81 8.92 20.89
C LYS A 297 16.01 9.86 21.01
N ASP A 298 15.97 10.95 20.23
CA ASP A 298 17.00 12.01 20.21
C ASP A 298 18.42 11.55 19.87
N LYS A 299 18.57 10.28 19.42
CA LYS A 299 19.86 9.64 19.10
C LYS A 299 19.92 9.15 17.65
N TYR A 300 19.06 9.62 16.78
CA TYR A 300 19.05 9.20 15.39
C TYR A 300 18.91 10.35 14.42
N ALA A 301 19.31 10.09 13.19
CA ALA A 301 18.98 10.92 12.05
C ALA A 301 18.56 10.03 10.89
N VAL A 302 18.07 10.65 9.82
CA VAL A 302 17.60 9.95 8.62
C VAL A 302 18.34 10.50 7.41
N VAL A 303 18.73 9.60 6.51
CA VAL A 303 19.25 9.94 5.18
C VAL A 303 18.54 9.09 4.14
N PRO A 304 18.50 9.48 2.86
CA PRO A 304 18.05 8.58 1.79
C PRO A 304 18.81 7.25 1.89
N LEU A 305 18.14 6.14 1.55
CA LEU A 305 18.84 4.86 1.45
C LEU A 305 19.88 4.98 0.32
N PRO A 306 21.18 4.78 0.62
CA PRO A 306 22.21 4.93 -0.40
C PRO A 306 22.11 3.82 -1.44
N GLY A 307 22.33 4.18 -2.70
CA GLY A 307 22.50 3.22 -3.80
C GLY A 307 23.88 2.62 -3.84
N ALA A 308 24.16 1.86 -4.89
CA ALA A 308 25.44 1.18 -5.06
C ALA A 308 26.61 2.16 -5.24
N LYS A 309 26.39 3.28 -5.93
CA LYS A 309 27.42 4.27 -6.20
C LYS A 309 27.39 5.38 -5.15
N ALA A 310 28.57 5.89 -4.79
CA ALA A 310 28.66 7.01 -3.86
C ALA A 310 27.80 8.19 -4.32
N GLY A 311 26.99 8.73 -3.42
CA GLY A 311 26.06 9.83 -3.67
C GLY A 311 24.79 9.46 -4.44
N SER A 312 24.63 8.20 -4.86
CA SER A 312 23.35 7.76 -5.47
C SER A 312 22.34 7.39 -4.39
N ILE A 313 21.07 7.57 -4.71
CA ILE A 313 19.94 7.21 -3.85
C ILE A 313 19.27 5.96 -4.46
N ALA A 314 19.08 4.92 -3.66
CA ALA A 314 18.35 3.74 -4.09
C ALA A 314 16.87 4.09 -4.29
N PRO A 315 16.24 3.67 -5.40
CA PRO A 315 14.81 3.89 -5.62
C PRO A 315 13.98 3.27 -4.52
N ALA A 316 13.07 4.01 -3.92
CA ALA A 316 12.22 3.48 -2.86
C ALA A 316 10.82 3.08 -3.37
N PHE A 317 10.19 2.14 -2.66
CA PHE A 317 8.77 1.88 -2.84
C PHE A 317 7.96 3.07 -2.36
N ALA A 318 7.13 3.64 -3.22
CA ALA A 318 6.14 4.63 -2.82
C ALA A 318 4.87 3.91 -2.39
N GLY A 319 4.78 3.61 -1.12
CA GLY A 319 3.56 3.17 -0.46
C GLY A 319 2.60 4.34 -0.28
N GLY A 320 1.44 4.08 0.31
CA GLY A 320 0.47 5.11 0.64
C GLY A 320 -0.94 4.72 0.24
N ASN A 321 -1.87 5.61 0.53
CA ASN A 321 -3.28 5.33 0.36
C ASN A 321 -3.95 6.35 -0.54
N ASN A 322 -4.93 5.86 -1.27
CA ASN A 322 -5.82 6.64 -2.11
C ASN A 322 -7.22 6.70 -1.49
N LEU A 323 -7.97 7.72 -1.82
CA LEU A 323 -9.40 7.84 -1.56
C LEU A 323 -10.14 7.46 -2.85
N GLY A 324 -10.95 6.40 -2.81
CA GLY A 324 -11.68 5.89 -3.96
C GLY A 324 -13.17 5.98 -3.75
N VAL A 325 -13.90 6.35 -4.79
CA VAL A 325 -15.37 6.34 -4.79
C VAL A 325 -15.84 4.96 -5.21
N MET A 326 -16.75 4.38 -4.43
CA MET A 326 -17.31 3.07 -4.76
C MET A 326 -18.18 3.18 -6.01
N LYS A 327 -18.14 2.14 -6.85
CA LYS A 327 -18.99 2.11 -8.07
C LYS A 327 -20.48 2.15 -7.74
N ALA A 328 -20.84 1.57 -6.59
CA ALA A 328 -22.21 1.53 -6.07
C ALA A 328 -22.57 2.74 -5.20
N ALA A 329 -21.71 3.76 -5.11
CA ALA A 329 -21.94 4.94 -4.29
C ALA A 329 -23.28 5.61 -4.62
N LYS A 330 -24.09 5.85 -3.60
CA LYS A 330 -25.37 6.58 -3.72
C LYS A 330 -25.16 8.10 -3.81
N HIS A 331 -24.04 8.57 -3.25
CA HIS A 331 -23.68 9.99 -3.15
C HIS A 331 -22.35 10.27 -3.86
N ARG A 332 -22.24 9.85 -5.15
CA ARG A 332 -20.99 9.92 -5.91
C ARG A 332 -20.34 11.31 -5.90
N THR A 333 -21.10 12.35 -6.23
CA THR A 333 -20.57 13.72 -6.27
C THR A 333 -20.08 14.17 -4.89
N LEU A 334 -20.85 13.89 -3.83
CA LEU A 334 -20.45 14.22 -2.46
C LEU A 334 -19.20 13.46 -2.02
N ALA A 335 -19.07 12.18 -2.42
CA ALA A 335 -17.89 11.37 -2.15
C ALA A 335 -16.63 11.96 -2.81
N VAL A 336 -16.72 12.37 -4.10
CA VAL A 336 -15.62 13.05 -4.78
C VAL A 336 -15.26 14.37 -4.09
N GLN A 337 -16.24 15.19 -3.76
CA GLN A 337 -16.00 16.49 -3.09
C GLN A 337 -15.37 16.31 -1.70
N PHE A 338 -15.80 15.31 -0.94
CA PHE A 338 -15.23 15.02 0.36
C PHE A 338 -13.79 14.47 0.22
N ALA A 339 -13.52 13.61 -0.79
CA ALA A 339 -12.16 13.19 -1.10
C ALA A 339 -11.25 14.36 -1.49
N GLN A 340 -11.75 15.30 -2.31
CA GLN A 340 -11.02 16.52 -2.70
C GLN A 340 -10.73 17.43 -1.49
N LEU A 341 -11.64 17.51 -0.53
CA LEU A 341 -11.43 18.25 0.71
C LEU A 341 -10.34 17.61 1.55
N LEU A 342 -10.43 16.30 1.82
CA LEU A 342 -9.44 15.54 2.60
C LEU A 342 -8.05 15.54 1.94
N ALA A 343 -7.97 15.43 0.62
CA ALA A 343 -6.74 15.48 -0.15
C ALA A 343 -6.31 16.91 -0.49
N GLY A 344 -7.06 17.92 -0.05
CA GLY A 344 -6.74 19.33 -0.27
C GLY A 344 -5.55 19.80 0.58
N PRO A 345 -4.93 20.94 0.20
CA PRO A 345 -3.67 21.39 0.82
C PRO A 345 -3.76 21.54 2.33
N GLY A 346 -4.85 22.12 2.84
CA GLY A 346 -5.03 22.35 4.28
C GLY A 346 -5.14 21.09 5.11
N TYR A 347 -5.83 20.06 4.59
CA TYR A 347 -6.00 18.79 5.30
C TYR A 347 -4.80 17.86 5.14
N GLN A 348 -4.08 17.91 4.03
CA GLN A 348 -2.81 17.18 3.90
C GLN A 348 -1.75 17.73 4.87
N GLU A 349 -1.65 19.05 5.06
CA GLU A 349 -0.76 19.64 6.06
C GLU A 349 -1.15 19.21 7.48
N GLN A 350 -2.43 19.30 7.85
CA GLN A 350 -2.91 18.84 9.16
C GLN A 350 -2.68 17.34 9.38
N MET A 351 -2.86 16.53 8.34
CA MET A 351 -2.60 15.08 8.41
C MET A 351 -1.11 14.78 8.60
N TYR A 352 -0.24 15.57 7.94
CA TYR A 352 1.19 15.49 8.20
C TYR A 352 1.52 15.83 9.67
N ASP A 353 1.02 16.95 10.17
CA ASP A 353 1.28 17.39 11.55
C ASP A 353 0.77 16.36 12.58
N ALA A 354 -0.35 15.69 12.29
CA ALA A 354 -0.98 14.71 13.16
C ALA A 354 -0.35 13.30 13.11
N MET A 355 0.00 12.83 11.91
CA MET A 355 0.35 11.42 11.65
C MET A 355 1.76 11.24 11.06
N GLY A 356 2.42 12.31 10.61
CA GLY A 356 3.66 12.22 9.84
C GLY A 356 3.48 11.64 8.43
N ASN A 357 2.26 11.56 7.93
CA ASN A 357 1.95 11.09 6.59
C ASN A 357 2.38 12.11 5.55
N LEU A 358 3.24 11.70 4.60
CA LEU A 358 3.76 12.63 3.59
C LEU A 358 2.65 13.11 2.66
N PRO A 359 2.55 14.43 2.41
CA PRO A 359 1.61 14.98 1.45
C PRO A 359 1.84 14.47 0.04
N THR A 360 0.77 14.42 -0.75
CA THR A 360 0.83 14.05 -2.18
C THR A 360 0.92 15.27 -3.10
N LEU A 361 0.67 16.47 -2.55
CA LEU A 361 0.78 17.74 -3.24
C LEU A 361 2.18 18.32 -3.10
N LYS A 362 2.79 18.72 -4.21
CA LYS A 362 4.15 19.27 -4.26
C LYS A 362 4.32 20.52 -3.41
N SER A 363 3.35 21.44 -3.47
CA SER A 363 3.38 22.69 -2.69
C SER A 363 3.34 22.44 -1.19
N VAL A 364 2.53 21.46 -0.75
CA VAL A 364 2.42 21.07 0.66
C VAL A 364 3.70 20.39 1.11
N ASN A 365 4.26 19.47 0.30
CA ASN A 365 5.55 18.85 0.58
C ASN A 365 6.65 19.90 0.76
N ALA A 366 6.75 20.88 -0.15
CA ALA A 366 7.71 21.96 -0.04
C ALA A 366 7.51 22.77 1.26
N LYS A 367 6.25 23.07 1.61
CA LYS A 367 5.92 23.81 2.84
C LYS A 367 6.30 23.06 4.11
N VAL A 368 5.95 21.78 4.22
CA VAL A 368 6.25 20.99 5.42
C VAL A 368 7.74 20.69 5.53
N ALA A 369 8.45 20.51 4.41
CA ALA A 369 9.91 20.32 4.41
C ALA A 369 10.69 21.52 4.95
N THR A 370 10.14 22.74 4.85
CA THR A 370 10.77 23.93 5.48
C THR A 370 10.58 23.98 6.98
N LYS A 371 9.53 23.34 7.51
CA LYS A 371 9.23 23.30 8.95
C LYS A 371 9.91 22.15 9.66
N ASP A 372 10.16 21.05 8.97
CA ASP A 372 10.67 19.82 9.55
C ASP A 372 11.77 19.19 8.70
N ALA A 373 13.01 19.37 9.13
CA ALA A 373 14.19 18.82 8.46
C ALA A 373 14.17 17.26 8.38
N PHE A 374 13.38 16.60 9.22
CA PHE A 374 13.17 15.16 9.17
C PHE A 374 12.59 14.69 7.82
N LEU A 375 11.83 15.53 7.14
CA LEU A 375 11.20 15.17 5.86
C LEU A 375 12.17 15.14 4.68
N LYS A 376 13.23 15.95 4.74
CA LYS A 376 14.11 16.14 3.58
C LYS A 376 14.63 14.81 2.99
N PRO A 377 15.09 13.82 3.77
CA PRO A 377 15.54 12.55 3.21
C PRO A 377 14.47 11.80 2.41
N PHE A 378 13.22 11.89 2.84
CA PHE A 378 12.10 11.22 2.17
C PHE A 378 11.70 11.95 0.89
N THR A 379 11.66 13.28 0.91
CA THR A 379 11.39 14.08 -0.30
C THR A 379 12.52 13.96 -1.32
N ASP A 380 13.77 13.92 -0.89
CA ASP A 380 14.92 13.66 -1.74
C ASP A 380 14.83 12.27 -2.39
N THR A 381 14.37 11.26 -1.63
CA THR A 381 14.15 9.90 -2.13
C THR A 381 13.04 9.88 -3.20
N ILE A 382 11.93 10.61 -2.98
CA ILE A 382 10.87 10.72 -3.99
C ILE A 382 11.40 11.41 -5.25
N ALA A 383 12.15 12.49 -5.11
CA ALA A 383 12.73 13.24 -6.22
C ALA A 383 13.76 12.42 -7.03
N ALA A 384 14.54 11.57 -6.36
CA ALA A 384 15.49 10.66 -7.01
C ALA A 384 14.80 9.53 -7.80
N GLY A 385 13.56 9.21 -7.48
CA GLY A 385 12.72 8.24 -8.17
C GLY A 385 12.14 7.19 -7.24
N THR A 386 10.87 6.93 -7.44
CA THR A 386 10.12 5.89 -6.75
C THR A 386 9.73 4.77 -7.69
N ARG A 387 9.53 3.58 -7.13
CA ARG A 387 9.07 2.40 -7.86
C ARG A 387 7.83 1.84 -7.18
N PHE A 388 7.06 1.09 -7.94
CA PHE A 388 5.85 0.42 -7.50
C PHE A 388 5.96 -1.07 -7.76
N VAL A 389 5.19 -1.85 -7.00
CA VAL A 389 4.93 -3.24 -7.35
C VAL A 389 4.08 -3.29 -8.64
N PRO A 390 4.03 -4.43 -9.34
CA PRO A 390 3.20 -4.55 -10.54
C PRO A 390 1.76 -4.12 -10.29
N LEU A 391 1.27 -3.11 -11.00
CA LEU A 391 -0.13 -2.67 -10.93
C LEU A 391 -1.00 -3.65 -11.76
N ASP A 392 -1.22 -4.82 -11.18
CA ASP A 392 -1.90 -5.96 -11.76
C ASP A 392 -2.69 -6.72 -10.70
N GLN A 393 -3.87 -7.22 -11.06
CA GLN A 393 -4.70 -7.98 -10.11
C GLN A 393 -4.00 -9.21 -9.52
N ALA A 394 -3.07 -9.82 -10.27
CA ALA A 394 -2.28 -10.95 -9.80
C ALA A 394 -1.34 -10.57 -8.64
N TRP A 395 -1.02 -9.27 -8.47
CA TRP A 395 -0.17 -8.82 -7.36
C TRP A 395 -0.76 -9.21 -6.00
N ALA A 396 -2.07 -9.07 -5.82
CA ALA A 396 -2.73 -9.45 -4.57
C ALA A 396 -2.50 -10.94 -4.22
N GLN A 397 -2.49 -11.82 -5.23
CA GLN A 397 -2.20 -13.25 -5.04
C GLN A 397 -0.71 -13.47 -4.74
N ILE A 398 0.19 -12.80 -5.46
CA ILE A 398 1.65 -12.89 -5.26
C ILE A 398 2.01 -12.47 -3.83
N ASP A 399 1.42 -11.38 -3.34
CA ASP A 399 1.64 -10.86 -1.98
C ASP A 399 1.04 -11.79 -0.92
N ALA A 400 -0.21 -12.23 -1.09
CA ALA A 400 -0.88 -13.14 -0.17
C ALA A 400 -0.18 -14.52 -0.05
N GLN A 401 0.45 -14.99 -1.12
CA GLN A 401 1.27 -16.21 -1.13
C GLN A 401 2.69 -15.97 -0.57
N ALA A 402 3.00 -14.73 -0.16
CA ALA A 402 4.31 -14.35 0.37
C ALA A 402 5.49 -14.77 -0.53
N VAL A 403 5.34 -14.62 -1.87
CA VAL A 403 6.33 -15.10 -2.84
C VAL A 403 7.70 -14.45 -2.61
N ILE A 404 7.75 -13.12 -2.47
CA ILE A 404 9.01 -12.40 -2.23
C ILE A 404 9.58 -12.69 -0.84
N PRO A 405 8.81 -12.64 0.26
CA PRO A 405 9.29 -13.06 1.58
C PRO A 405 9.86 -14.48 1.59
N THR A 406 9.19 -15.43 0.96
CA THR A 406 9.66 -16.84 0.88
C THR A 406 10.99 -16.93 0.15
N MET A 407 11.14 -16.24 -0.99
CA MET A 407 12.39 -16.17 -1.73
C MET A 407 13.55 -15.64 -0.85
N LEU A 408 13.33 -14.51 -0.17
CA LEU A 408 14.34 -13.92 0.70
C LEU A 408 14.72 -14.86 1.84
N GLN A 409 13.75 -15.48 2.51
CA GLN A 409 13.98 -16.41 3.60
C GLN A 409 14.75 -17.65 3.15
N GLN A 410 14.48 -18.19 1.97
CA GLN A 410 15.22 -19.33 1.43
C GLN A 410 16.70 -19.01 1.27
N VAL A 411 17.03 -17.82 0.76
CA VAL A 411 18.42 -17.37 0.62
C VAL A 411 19.06 -17.15 1.98
N VAL A 412 18.42 -16.37 2.84
CA VAL A 412 18.95 -15.97 4.16
C VAL A 412 19.21 -17.19 5.07
N THR A 413 18.36 -18.22 4.98
CA THR A 413 18.51 -19.45 5.76
C THR A 413 19.38 -20.52 5.11
N GLY A 414 19.96 -20.23 3.92
CA GLY A 414 20.80 -21.16 3.18
C GLY A 414 20.06 -22.37 2.57
N LYS A 415 18.71 -22.31 2.50
CA LYS A 415 17.89 -23.37 1.89
C LYS A 415 17.99 -23.40 0.37
N ALA A 416 18.27 -22.25 -0.24
CA ALA A 416 18.54 -22.13 -1.66
C ALA A 416 19.55 -21.01 -1.90
N ASP A 417 20.30 -21.08 -2.98
CA ASP A 417 21.06 -19.94 -3.46
C ASP A 417 20.15 -18.88 -4.11
N VAL A 418 20.69 -17.70 -4.37
CA VAL A 418 19.95 -16.57 -4.94
C VAL A 418 19.35 -16.95 -6.31
N ALA A 419 20.08 -17.66 -7.16
CA ALA A 419 19.61 -18.00 -8.50
C ALA A 419 18.41 -18.95 -8.45
N LYS A 420 18.48 -19.99 -7.61
CA LYS A 420 17.38 -20.94 -7.44
C LYS A 420 16.16 -20.25 -6.80
N ALA A 421 16.34 -19.54 -5.70
CA ALA A 421 15.23 -18.89 -5.00
C ALA A 421 14.52 -17.85 -5.89
N SER A 422 15.29 -17.03 -6.63
CA SER A 422 14.72 -16.04 -7.57
C SER A 422 14.06 -16.68 -8.78
N GLY A 423 14.58 -17.83 -9.27
CA GLY A 423 13.97 -18.62 -10.34
C GLY A 423 12.64 -19.24 -9.93
N ASP A 424 12.57 -19.81 -8.73
CA ASP A 424 11.34 -20.37 -8.16
C ASP A 424 10.28 -19.26 -7.97
N ALA A 425 10.68 -18.09 -7.45
CA ALA A 425 9.80 -16.94 -7.31
C ALA A 425 9.30 -16.41 -8.67
N ALA A 426 10.18 -16.34 -9.68
CA ALA A 426 9.81 -15.92 -11.03
C ALA A 426 8.78 -16.89 -11.66
N THR A 427 8.90 -18.17 -11.39
CA THR A 427 7.94 -19.19 -11.85
C THR A 427 6.57 -18.98 -11.22
N GLN A 428 6.51 -18.74 -9.90
CA GLN A 428 5.25 -18.46 -9.19
C GLN A 428 4.60 -17.17 -9.68
N ILE A 429 5.38 -16.10 -9.86
CA ILE A 429 4.90 -14.81 -10.38
C ILE A 429 4.36 -14.98 -11.80
N THR A 430 5.07 -15.72 -12.68
CA THR A 430 4.61 -16.02 -14.04
C THR A 430 3.29 -16.76 -14.02
N SER A 431 3.15 -17.78 -13.15
CA SER A 431 1.91 -18.53 -13.00
C SER A 431 0.74 -17.66 -12.52
N ALA A 432 0.99 -16.73 -11.59
CA ALA A 432 -0.03 -15.79 -11.13
C ALA A 432 -0.51 -14.87 -12.25
N PHE A 433 0.40 -14.35 -13.08
CA PHE A 433 0.02 -13.52 -14.24
C PHE A 433 -0.71 -14.33 -15.34
N ALA A 434 -0.49 -15.63 -15.45
CA ALA A 434 -1.15 -16.49 -16.43
C ALA A 434 -2.54 -16.96 -15.98
N ALA A 435 -2.85 -16.90 -14.71
CA ALA A 435 -4.12 -17.38 -14.12
C ALA A 435 -5.30 -16.40 -14.24
N ARG A 436 -5.19 -15.38 -15.10
CA ARG A 436 -6.20 -14.31 -15.31
C ARG A 436 -7.34 -14.78 -16.21
#